data_56bc750f43b48c76820525fa68df9fd0
#
_entry.id   56bc750f43b48c76820525fa68df9fd0
#
_cell.length_a   1.000
_cell.length_b   1.000
_cell.length_c   1.000
_cell.angle_alpha   90.00
_cell.angle_beta   90.00
_cell.angle_gamma   90.00
#
_symmetry.space_group_name_H-M   'P 1'
#
loop_
_entity.id
_entity.type
_entity.pdbx_description
1 polymer ?
#
loop_
_entity_poly.entity_id
_entity_poly.type
_entity_poly.pdbx_seq_one_letter_code
_entity_poly.pdbx_strand_id
1 'polypeptide(L)'
;MNVCYGDSVGFAVGFGSGGTPGYSYEWFDASYTSFSLNDTAFGLSSGSYYLEVMDANGCDTFTSVQVIAPQTALSGSPQMFGVVCKGDSTGMLVGDAQGSWAPYQYYWLSSTGDTLQRNGVMTGRDTLFGLSAGSYELHIYDSIGCFVSYSMTLNEPINYLSSVVNSLTDVSCWGDSTGAAVANV
;
A
#
# COMPACT_ATOMS: atom_id res chain seq x y z
N MET A 1 8.48 -18.07 9.68
CA MET A 1 7.57 -16.97 9.97
C MET A 1 7.94 -15.77 9.12
N ASN A 2 6.97 -15.02 8.58
CA ASN A 2 7.21 -13.83 7.75
C ASN A 2 6.92 -12.57 8.57
N VAL A 3 7.77 -11.57 8.43
CA VAL A 3 7.63 -10.24 9.07
C VAL A 3 7.73 -9.15 8.01
N CYS A 4 7.31 -7.92 8.32
CA CYS A 4 7.51 -6.78 7.45
C CYS A 4 8.99 -6.39 7.36
N TYR A 5 9.35 -5.69 6.30
CA TYR A 5 10.73 -5.23 6.11
C TYR A 5 11.19 -4.35 7.27
N GLY A 6 12.28 -4.74 7.90
CA GLY A 6 12.89 -4.00 9.02
C GLY A 6 12.23 -4.21 10.38
N ASP A 7 11.15 -4.99 10.47
CA ASP A 7 10.48 -5.25 11.74
C ASP A 7 11.22 -6.29 12.59
N SER A 8 10.97 -6.21 13.91
CA SER A 8 11.44 -7.14 14.93
C SER A 8 10.26 -7.68 15.74
N VAL A 9 9.18 -8.08 15.05
CA VAL A 9 7.94 -8.58 15.68
C VAL A 9 7.79 -10.10 15.57
N GLY A 10 8.80 -10.78 15.02
CA GLY A 10 8.82 -12.23 14.91
C GLY A 10 8.78 -12.90 16.28
N PHE A 11 8.23 -14.12 16.33
CA PHE A 11 8.34 -14.99 17.47
C PHE A 11 8.54 -16.44 17.01
N ALA A 12 9.11 -17.26 17.88
CA ALA A 12 9.26 -18.69 17.67
C ALA A 12 8.91 -19.44 18.95
N VAL A 13 8.27 -20.61 18.81
CA VAL A 13 7.86 -21.46 19.95
C VAL A 13 8.57 -22.79 19.84
N GLY A 14 9.23 -23.20 20.92
CA GLY A 14 9.87 -24.50 21.05
C GLY A 14 9.00 -25.49 21.82
N PHE A 15 9.06 -26.75 21.41
CA PHE A 15 8.40 -27.85 22.13
C PHE A 15 9.39 -28.99 22.33
N GLY A 16 9.56 -29.41 23.60
CA GLY A 16 10.30 -30.62 23.97
C GLY A 16 9.42 -31.86 23.82
N SER A 17 9.98 -32.95 23.31
CA SER A 17 9.32 -34.23 23.26
C SER A 17 10.33 -35.37 23.32
N GLY A 18 9.96 -36.50 23.92
CA GLY A 18 10.88 -37.63 24.19
C GLY A 18 11.77 -37.37 25.39
N GLY A 19 12.71 -38.27 25.67
CA GLY A 19 13.56 -38.20 26.86
C GLY A 19 12.78 -38.21 28.18
N THR A 20 13.32 -37.56 29.21
CA THR A 20 12.70 -37.44 30.53
C THR A 20 12.03 -36.07 30.67
N PRO A 21 10.69 -35.99 30.89
CA PRO A 21 9.99 -34.71 31.01
C PRO A 21 10.56 -33.82 32.11
N GLY A 22 10.45 -32.48 31.86
CA GLY A 22 11.08 -31.40 32.59
C GLY A 22 12.06 -30.68 31.68
N TYR A 23 11.54 -30.18 30.57
CA TYR A 23 12.37 -29.56 29.52
C TYR A 23 12.74 -28.13 29.89
N SER A 24 14.00 -27.76 29.61
CA SER A 24 14.50 -26.39 29.59
C SER A 24 14.81 -25.99 28.12
N TYR A 25 14.74 -24.68 27.86
CA TYR A 25 14.88 -24.10 26.54
C TYR A 25 15.92 -22.99 26.57
N GLU A 26 16.76 -22.92 25.55
CA GLU A 26 17.67 -21.81 25.35
C GLU A 26 17.72 -21.44 23.88
N TRP A 27 17.47 -20.15 23.60
CA TRP A 27 17.47 -19.59 22.25
C TRP A 27 18.73 -18.79 21.98
N PHE A 28 19.31 -19.01 20.82
CA PHE A 28 20.53 -18.37 20.35
C PHE A 28 20.27 -17.64 19.03
N ASP A 29 20.97 -16.52 18.86
CA ASP A 29 21.04 -15.81 17.58
C ASP A 29 22.02 -16.52 16.61
N ALA A 30 22.19 -15.93 15.40
CA ALA A 30 23.09 -16.46 14.38
C ALA A 30 24.57 -16.47 14.80
N SER A 31 24.95 -15.73 15.85
CA SER A 31 26.30 -15.70 16.43
C SER A 31 26.44 -16.66 17.61
N TYR A 32 25.44 -17.50 17.86
CA TYR A 32 25.35 -18.38 19.03
C TYR A 32 25.38 -17.65 20.36
N THR A 33 24.86 -16.40 20.38
CA THR A 33 24.66 -15.67 21.63
C THR A 33 23.28 -15.99 22.17
N SER A 34 23.22 -16.45 23.43
CA SER A 34 21.97 -16.74 24.13
C SER A 34 21.21 -15.46 24.44
N PHE A 35 19.89 -15.45 24.20
CA PHE A 35 19.05 -14.28 24.43
C PHE A 35 17.69 -14.58 25.09
N SER A 36 17.26 -15.85 25.17
CA SER A 36 16.02 -16.23 25.85
C SER A 36 16.12 -17.66 26.41
N LEU A 37 15.56 -17.85 27.60
CA LEU A 37 15.48 -19.15 28.29
C LEU A 37 14.04 -19.66 28.39
N ASN A 38 13.09 -19.03 27.72
CA ASN A 38 11.69 -19.45 27.68
C ASN A 38 11.44 -20.41 26.51
N ASP A 39 10.34 -21.14 26.57
CA ASP A 39 9.86 -21.92 25.43
C ASP A 39 9.55 -21.06 24.19
N THR A 40 9.24 -19.78 24.41
CA THR A 40 8.91 -18.81 23.36
C THR A 40 9.92 -17.67 23.31
N ALA A 41 10.51 -17.44 22.13
CA ALA A 41 11.33 -16.30 21.84
C ALA A 41 10.50 -15.25 21.10
N PHE A 42 10.57 -13.98 21.54
CA PHE A 42 9.87 -12.84 20.96
C PHE A 42 10.85 -11.78 20.44
N GLY A 43 10.33 -10.84 19.65
CA GLY A 43 11.14 -9.72 19.17
C GLY A 43 12.15 -10.10 18.10
N LEU A 44 11.88 -11.16 17.34
CA LEU A 44 12.81 -11.67 16.34
C LEU A 44 12.75 -10.85 15.07
N SER A 45 13.90 -10.33 14.65
CA SER A 45 14.12 -9.78 13.32
C SER A 45 14.30 -10.91 12.28
N SER A 46 14.37 -10.57 11.00
CA SER A 46 14.74 -11.57 9.99
C SER A 46 16.15 -12.12 10.25
N GLY A 47 16.26 -13.44 10.22
CA GLY A 47 17.54 -14.13 10.52
C GLY A 47 17.34 -15.57 10.89
N SER A 48 18.45 -16.23 11.14
CA SER A 48 18.48 -17.61 11.65
C SER A 48 18.66 -17.60 13.16
N TYR A 49 17.89 -18.45 13.82
CA TYR A 49 17.93 -18.65 15.26
C TYR A 49 18.04 -20.14 15.56
N TYR A 50 18.61 -20.45 16.70
CA TYR A 50 18.79 -21.83 17.15
C TYR A 50 18.10 -22.01 18.52
N LEU A 51 17.50 -23.18 18.70
CA LEU A 51 16.91 -23.59 19.96
C LEU A 51 17.62 -24.86 20.44
N GLU A 52 18.11 -24.79 21.65
CA GLU A 52 18.50 -25.94 22.45
C GLU A 52 17.35 -26.34 23.35
N VAL A 53 17.02 -27.62 23.38
CA VAL A 53 16.06 -28.19 24.32
C VAL A 53 16.80 -29.28 25.11
N MET A 54 16.80 -29.15 26.43
CA MET A 54 17.42 -30.10 27.35
C MET A 54 16.37 -30.77 28.22
N ASP A 55 16.44 -32.09 28.40
CA ASP A 55 15.57 -32.88 29.28
C ASP A 55 16.03 -32.84 30.75
N ALA A 56 15.23 -33.41 31.65
CA ALA A 56 15.54 -33.46 33.10
C ALA A 56 16.81 -34.25 33.45
N ASN A 57 17.32 -35.07 32.55
CA ASN A 57 18.55 -35.85 32.75
C ASN A 57 19.77 -35.16 32.13
N GLY A 58 19.59 -33.97 31.51
CA GLY A 58 20.66 -33.21 30.85
C GLY A 58 20.95 -33.70 29.42
N CYS A 59 20.08 -34.49 28.80
CA CYS A 59 20.22 -34.79 27.37
C CYS A 59 19.65 -33.64 26.53
N ASP A 60 20.42 -33.14 25.63
CA ASP A 60 20.10 -31.95 24.78
C ASP A 60 19.89 -32.29 23.31
N THR A 61 19.22 -31.40 22.63
CA THR A 61 19.08 -31.40 21.17
C THR A 61 18.96 -29.99 20.64
N PHE A 62 19.50 -29.75 19.44
CA PHE A 62 19.47 -28.46 18.76
C PHE A 62 18.56 -28.51 17.53
N THR A 63 17.84 -27.45 17.33
CA THR A 63 17.09 -27.19 16.08
C THR A 63 17.27 -25.75 15.63
N SER A 64 16.95 -25.46 14.36
CA SER A 64 17.05 -24.12 13.82
C SER A 64 15.71 -23.67 13.27
N VAL A 65 15.45 -22.35 13.35
CA VAL A 65 14.30 -21.69 12.75
C VAL A 65 14.77 -20.45 12.02
N GLN A 66 14.11 -20.12 10.90
CA GLN A 66 14.38 -18.93 10.13
C GLN A 66 13.18 -17.99 10.16
N VAL A 67 13.43 -16.75 10.54
CA VAL A 67 12.49 -15.63 10.39
C VAL A 67 12.82 -14.94 9.07
N ILE A 68 11.82 -14.79 8.21
CA ILE A 68 11.99 -14.28 6.85
C ILE A 68 11.33 -12.91 6.74
N ALA A 69 12.07 -11.93 6.22
CA ALA A 69 11.55 -10.63 5.79
C ALA A 69 11.68 -10.48 4.27
N PRO A 70 10.90 -9.61 3.63
CA PRO A 70 11.08 -9.29 2.22
C PRO A 70 12.40 -8.54 2.01
N GLN A 71 12.93 -8.56 0.79
CA GLN A 71 14.18 -7.87 0.47
C GLN A 71 14.01 -6.34 0.44
N THR A 72 12.80 -5.86 0.16
CA THR A 72 12.47 -4.44 0.08
C THR A 72 11.18 -4.15 0.83
N ALA A 73 11.06 -2.93 1.35
CA ALA A 73 9.83 -2.45 1.98
C ALA A 73 8.66 -2.42 0.98
N LEU A 74 7.44 -2.52 1.50
CA LEU A 74 6.24 -2.20 0.73
C LEU A 74 6.30 -0.73 0.31
N SER A 75 6.12 -0.47 -0.97
CA SER A 75 6.06 0.87 -1.54
C SER A 75 5.07 0.94 -2.68
N GLY A 76 4.66 2.16 -3.04
CA GLY A 76 3.76 2.41 -4.16
C GLY A 76 4.26 3.57 -5.02
N SER A 77 3.80 3.60 -6.26
CA SER A 77 4.04 4.69 -7.21
C SER A 77 2.71 5.20 -7.75
N PRO A 78 1.91 5.90 -6.93
CA PRO A 78 0.60 6.37 -7.36
C PRO A 78 0.73 7.42 -8.45
N GLN A 79 -0.17 7.36 -9.45
CA GLN A 79 -0.28 8.32 -10.54
C GLN A 79 -1.64 9.00 -10.50
N MET A 80 -1.69 10.27 -10.90
CA MET A 80 -2.88 11.11 -10.87
C MET A 80 -3.13 11.71 -12.25
N PHE A 81 -4.37 11.63 -12.70
CA PHE A 81 -4.85 12.26 -13.93
C PHE A 81 -6.01 13.18 -13.54
N GLY A 82 -5.77 14.48 -13.61
CA GLY A 82 -6.70 15.51 -13.15
C GLY A 82 -7.99 15.56 -13.95
N VAL A 83 -8.94 16.33 -13.44
CA VAL A 83 -10.23 16.57 -14.07
C VAL A 83 -10.05 17.48 -15.28
N VAL A 84 -10.60 17.09 -16.44
CA VAL A 84 -10.36 17.80 -17.71
C VAL A 84 -11.14 19.11 -17.77
N CYS A 85 -12.41 19.10 -17.34
CA CYS A 85 -13.25 20.28 -17.34
C CYS A 85 -13.70 20.61 -15.92
N LYS A 86 -13.82 21.89 -15.59
CA LYS A 86 -14.26 22.31 -14.27
C LYS A 86 -15.66 21.76 -13.93
N GLY A 87 -15.77 21.14 -12.76
CA GLY A 87 -17.00 20.55 -12.24
C GLY A 87 -17.31 19.16 -12.75
N ASP A 88 -16.48 18.58 -13.61
CA ASP A 88 -16.64 17.21 -14.11
C ASP A 88 -16.10 16.16 -13.13
N SER A 89 -16.39 14.92 -13.45
CA SER A 89 -15.86 13.73 -12.74
C SER A 89 -15.06 12.86 -13.70
N THR A 90 -14.09 13.46 -14.39
CA THR A 90 -13.23 12.77 -15.37
C THR A 90 -11.86 12.38 -14.80
N GLY A 91 -11.61 12.67 -13.53
CA GLY A 91 -10.37 12.35 -12.84
C GLY A 91 -10.16 10.85 -12.68
N MET A 92 -8.88 10.45 -12.64
CA MET A 92 -8.45 9.06 -12.48
C MET A 92 -7.23 8.99 -11.56
N LEU A 93 -7.20 7.98 -10.69
CA LEU A 93 -6.07 7.64 -9.85
C LEU A 93 -5.63 6.21 -10.14
N VAL A 94 -4.31 6.00 -10.19
CA VAL A 94 -3.71 4.66 -10.40
C VAL A 94 -2.81 4.36 -9.22
N GLY A 95 -3.02 3.21 -8.58
CA GLY A 95 -2.16 2.65 -7.55
C GLY A 95 -1.27 1.55 -8.14
N ASP A 96 0.01 1.57 -7.82
CA ASP A 96 0.98 0.56 -8.26
C ASP A 96 1.84 0.18 -7.06
N ALA A 97 1.73 -1.05 -6.57
CA ALA A 97 2.46 -1.56 -5.42
C ALA A 97 3.66 -2.39 -5.84
N GLN A 98 4.73 -2.29 -5.07
CA GLN A 98 5.95 -3.06 -5.26
C GLN A 98 6.65 -3.35 -3.93
N GLY A 99 7.53 -4.34 -3.95
CA GLY A 99 8.26 -4.76 -2.74
C GLY A 99 7.41 -5.62 -1.82
N SER A 100 7.93 -5.91 -0.64
CA SER A 100 7.27 -6.73 0.39
C SER A 100 6.67 -8.05 -0.15
N TRP A 101 5.55 -8.49 0.40
CA TRP A 101 4.94 -9.79 0.11
C TRP A 101 3.70 -9.64 -0.77
N ALA A 102 3.84 -9.83 -2.08
CA ALA A 102 2.67 -9.94 -2.96
C ALA A 102 1.81 -11.17 -2.56
N PRO A 103 0.50 -11.15 -2.86
CA PRO A 103 -0.27 -10.11 -3.54
C PRO A 103 -0.69 -8.96 -2.64
N TYR A 104 -1.18 -7.85 -3.25
CA TYR A 104 -1.54 -6.62 -2.56
C TYR A 104 -3.04 -6.39 -2.52
N GLN A 105 -3.50 -5.62 -1.53
CA GLN A 105 -4.87 -5.12 -1.42
C GLN A 105 -4.85 -3.59 -1.46
N TYR A 106 -5.76 -3.00 -2.24
CA TYR A 106 -5.89 -1.56 -2.42
C TYR A 106 -7.21 -1.07 -1.84
N TYR A 107 -7.12 0.01 -1.08
CA TYR A 107 -8.28 0.70 -0.54
C TYR A 107 -8.17 2.16 -0.94
N TRP A 108 -9.18 2.64 -1.66
CA TRP A 108 -9.31 4.02 -2.05
C TRP A 108 -10.33 4.71 -1.16
N LEU A 109 -9.92 5.81 -0.55
CA LEU A 109 -10.73 6.55 0.39
C LEU A 109 -10.94 7.99 -0.09
N SER A 110 -12.10 8.57 0.29
CA SER A 110 -12.36 9.99 0.16
C SER A 110 -11.62 10.79 1.22
N SER A 111 -11.64 12.12 1.10
CA SER A 111 -11.11 13.03 2.13
C SER A 111 -11.79 12.91 3.48
N THR A 112 -13.00 12.33 3.54
CA THR A 112 -13.75 12.06 4.77
C THR A 112 -13.44 10.68 5.38
N GLY A 113 -12.60 9.88 4.70
CA GLY A 113 -12.25 8.54 5.14
C GLY A 113 -13.22 7.45 4.68
N ASP A 114 -14.24 7.80 3.87
CA ASP A 114 -15.17 6.82 3.32
C ASP A 114 -14.48 5.97 2.24
N THR A 115 -14.68 4.67 2.28
CA THR A 115 -14.13 3.77 1.27
C THR A 115 -14.90 3.92 -0.04
N LEU A 116 -14.22 4.42 -1.07
CA LEU A 116 -14.74 4.57 -2.42
C LEU A 116 -14.66 3.27 -3.21
N GLN A 117 -13.54 2.57 -3.09
CA GLN A 117 -13.31 1.30 -3.74
C GLN A 117 -12.40 0.43 -2.88
N ARG A 118 -12.72 -0.86 -2.83
CA ARG A 118 -11.87 -1.89 -2.25
C ARG A 118 -11.71 -3.00 -3.24
N ASN A 119 -10.53 -3.14 -3.79
CA ASN A 119 -10.19 -4.26 -4.62
C ASN A 119 -9.51 -5.37 -3.81
N GLY A 120 -9.90 -6.59 -4.12
CA GLY A 120 -9.34 -7.77 -3.50
C GLY A 120 -7.86 -7.96 -3.86
N VAL A 121 -7.37 -9.14 -3.57
CA VAL A 121 -5.96 -9.53 -3.72
C VAL A 121 -5.50 -9.42 -5.17
N MET A 122 -4.58 -8.51 -5.46
CA MET A 122 -4.06 -8.21 -6.81
C MET A 122 -2.53 -8.27 -6.84
N THR A 123 -1.98 -8.70 -7.96
CA THR A 123 -0.51 -8.72 -8.19
C THR A 123 -0.04 -7.53 -9.03
N GLY A 124 -0.93 -6.63 -9.40
CA GLY A 124 -0.67 -5.52 -10.31
C GLY A 124 -1.30 -4.21 -9.85
N ARG A 125 -1.47 -3.32 -10.80
CA ARG A 125 -2.06 -2.00 -10.61
C ARG A 125 -3.54 -2.05 -10.32
N ASP A 126 -3.99 -1.09 -9.53
CA ASP A 126 -5.40 -0.78 -9.34
C ASP A 126 -5.71 0.64 -9.83
N THR A 127 -6.94 0.86 -10.31
CA THR A 127 -7.34 2.14 -10.89
C THR A 127 -8.73 2.54 -10.42
N LEU A 128 -8.84 3.77 -9.93
CA LEU A 128 -10.10 4.41 -9.56
C LEU A 128 -10.45 5.48 -10.59
N PHE A 129 -11.64 5.40 -11.16
CA PHE A 129 -12.15 6.28 -12.22
C PHE A 129 -13.33 7.14 -11.75
N GLY A 130 -13.69 8.12 -12.54
CA GLY A 130 -14.90 8.91 -12.35
C GLY A 130 -14.81 9.88 -11.18
N LEU A 131 -13.63 10.44 -10.94
CA LEU A 131 -13.34 11.29 -9.78
C LEU A 131 -13.49 12.76 -10.11
N SER A 132 -14.13 13.50 -9.21
CA SER A 132 -14.13 14.96 -9.18
C SER A 132 -12.82 15.50 -8.60
N ALA A 133 -12.57 16.78 -8.74
CA ALA A 133 -11.47 17.44 -8.05
C ALA A 133 -11.63 17.30 -6.52
N GLY A 134 -10.53 17.01 -5.84
CA GLY A 134 -10.56 16.77 -4.39
C GLY A 134 -9.36 15.97 -3.90
N SER A 135 -9.33 15.74 -2.60
CA SER A 135 -8.30 14.94 -1.94
C SER A 135 -8.77 13.50 -1.74
N TYR A 136 -7.85 12.58 -1.97
CA TYR A 136 -8.06 11.14 -1.89
C TYR A 136 -6.90 10.49 -1.16
N GLU A 137 -7.13 9.32 -0.61
CA GLU A 137 -6.11 8.52 0.04
C GLU A 137 -6.10 7.11 -0.52
N LEU A 138 -4.91 6.59 -0.78
CA LEU A 138 -4.68 5.21 -1.18
C LEU A 138 -3.99 4.48 -0.05
N HIS A 139 -4.58 3.40 0.43
CA HIS A 139 -3.99 2.46 1.36
C HIS A 139 -3.64 1.16 0.65
N ILE A 140 -2.41 0.71 0.79
CA ILE A 140 -1.91 -0.54 0.22
C ILE A 140 -1.48 -1.46 1.35
N TYR A 141 -1.99 -2.68 1.34
CA TYR A 141 -1.58 -3.76 2.23
C TYR A 141 -0.97 -4.89 1.41
N ASP A 142 0.05 -5.51 1.95
CA ASP A 142 0.57 -6.76 1.39
C ASP A 142 -0.16 -8.00 1.95
N SER A 143 0.28 -9.20 1.56
CA SER A 143 -0.38 -10.46 1.94
C SER A 143 -0.28 -10.82 3.42
N ILE A 144 0.61 -10.18 4.18
CA ILE A 144 0.77 -10.40 5.63
C ILE A 144 0.35 -9.20 6.48
N GLY A 145 -0.16 -8.12 5.86
CA GLY A 145 -0.69 -6.95 6.52
C GLY A 145 0.29 -5.80 6.70
N CYS A 146 1.47 -5.81 6.05
CA CYS A 146 2.33 -4.65 6.00
C CYS A 146 1.64 -3.55 5.19
N PHE A 147 1.78 -2.30 5.63
CA PHE A 147 0.93 -1.20 5.19
C PHE A 147 1.73 0.03 4.76
N VAL A 148 1.22 0.71 3.73
CA VAL A 148 1.67 2.05 3.31
C VAL A 148 0.48 2.86 2.81
N SER A 149 0.50 4.18 3.01
CA SER A 149 -0.54 5.10 2.55
C SER A 149 0.03 6.26 1.74
N TYR A 150 -0.80 6.79 0.83
CA TYR A 150 -0.49 7.91 -0.05
C TYR A 150 -1.68 8.85 -0.12
N SER A 151 -1.46 10.13 0.19
CA SER A 151 -2.44 11.19 -0.01
C SER A 151 -2.25 11.84 -1.38
N MET A 152 -3.34 12.06 -2.10
CA MET A 152 -3.35 12.60 -3.47
C MET A 152 -4.40 13.68 -3.61
N THR A 153 -4.13 14.69 -4.44
CA THR A 153 -5.09 15.75 -4.73
C THR A 153 -5.28 15.87 -6.24
N LEU A 154 -6.50 15.61 -6.69
CA LEU A 154 -6.91 15.87 -8.08
C LEU A 154 -7.32 17.32 -8.24
N ASN A 155 -6.75 17.97 -9.23
CA ASN A 155 -7.07 19.34 -9.59
C ASN A 155 -8.00 19.39 -10.82
N GLU A 156 -8.77 20.46 -10.92
CA GLU A 156 -9.57 20.82 -12.08
C GLU A 156 -9.17 22.21 -12.59
N PRO A 157 -9.56 22.62 -13.83
CA PRO A 157 -9.35 23.98 -14.30
C PRO A 157 -9.99 25.03 -13.38
N ILE A 158 -9.32 26.15 -13.19
CA ILE A 158 -9.78 27.23 -12.28
C ILE A 158 -11.09 27.84 -12.76
N ASN A 159 -11.26 27.97 -14.07
CA ASN A 159 -12.43 28.62 -14.65
C ASN A 159 -13.22 27.65 -15.54
N TYR A 160 -14.52 27.88 -15.62
CA TYR A 160 -15.34 27.26 -16.66
C TYR A 160 -14.94 27.79 -18.03
N LEU A 161 -15.01 26.95 -19.06
CA LEU A 161 -14.97 27.42 -20.42
C LEU A 161 -16.20 28.30 -20.67
N SER A 162 -15.98 29.51 -21.14
CA SER A 162 -17.06 30.45 -21.47
C SER A 162 -16.76 31.11 -22.81
N SER A 163 -17.80 31.45 -23.53
CA SER A 163 -17.71 32.21 -24.77
C SER A 163 -18.70 33.36 -24.74
N VAL A 164 -18.30 34.49 -25.28
CA VAL A 164 -19.12 35.67 -25.40
C VAL A 164 -19.09 36.17 -26.86
N VAL A 165 -20.25 36.47 -27.41
CA VAL A 165 -20.33 37.18 -28.70
C VAL A 165 -20.03 38.61 -28.46
N ASN A 166 -18.87 39.07 -28.93
CA ASN A 166 -18.39 40.43 -28.72
C ASN A 166 -19.05 41.45 -29.65
N SER A 167 -19.33 41.06 -30.86
CA SER A 167 -19.97 41.96 -31.83
C SER A 167 -20.75 41.17 -32.88
N LEU A 168 -21.82 41.77 -33.32
CA LEU A 168 -22.62 41.34 -34.45
C LEU A 168 -22.63 42.48 -35.48
N THR A 169 -22.48 42.15 -36.72
CA THR A 169 -22.70 43.09 -37.83
C THR A 169 -23.83 42.52 -38.69
N ASP A 170 -24.90 43.31 -38.79
CA ASP A 170 -26.04 42.92 -39.59
C ASP A 170 -25.70 42.98 -41.09
N VAL A 171 -26.46 42.26 -41.89
CA VAL A 171 -26.37 42.35 -43.37
C VAL A 171 -26.83 43.72 -43.83
N SER A 172 -26.10 44.33 -44.77
CA SER A 172 -26.34 45.70 -45.21
C SER A 172 -27.57 45.80 -46.12
N CYS A 173 -27.82 44.78 -46.95
CA CYS A 173 -28.96 44.72 -47.86
C CYS A 173 -29.61 43.34 -47.91
N TRP A 174 -30.87 43.30 -48.33
CA TRP A 174 -31.58 42.04 -48.47
C TRP A 174 -30.90 41.13 -49.54
N GLY A 175 -30.54 39.89 -49.08
CA GLY A 175 -29.83 38.92 -49.94
C GLY A 175 -28.30 39.01 -49.88
N ASP A 176 -27.75 39.95 -49.16
CA ASP A 176 -26.31 40.06 -48.96
C ASP A 176 -25.80 39.00 -47.93
N SER A 177 -24.49 38.73 -47.97
CA SER A 177 -23.77 37.90 -47.02
C SER A 177 -22.69 38.72 -46.28
N THR A 178 -23.01 40.00 -45.93
CA THR A 178 -22.09 40.94 -45.27
C THR A 178 -22.16 40.89 -43.73
N GLY A 179 -23.05 40.07 -43.18
CA GLY A 179 -23.15 39.87 -41.73
C GLY A 179 -21.92 39.18 -41.18
N ALA A 180 -21.52 39.58 -39.95
CA ALA A 180 -20.39 38.99 -39.25
C ALA A 180 -20.70 38.84 -37.75
N ALA A 181 -20.14 37.80 -37.14
CA ALA A 181 -20.17 37.59 -35.68
C ALA A 181 -18.74 37.35 -35.19
N VAL A 182 -18.36 37.96 -34.08
CA VAL A 182 -17.08 37.75 -33.41
C VAL A 182 -17.33 37.24 -32.01
N ALA A 183 -16.79 36.09 -31.72
CA ALA A 183 -16.83 35.49 -30.40
C ALA A 183 -15.43 35.39 -29.79
N ASN A 184 -15.33 35.59 -28.50
CA ASN A 184 -14.12 35.29 -27.70
C ASN A 184 -14.40 34.09 -26.79
N VAL A 185 -13.34 33.33 -26.54
CA VAL A 185 -13.29 32.17 -25.65
C VAL A 185 -12.36 32.49 -24.50
#